data_47b135f3526132355692a6c28e7e36c0
#
_entry.id   47b135f3526132355692a6c28e7e36c0
#
_cell.length_a   1.000
_cell.length_b   1.000
_cell.length_c   1.000
_cell.angle_alpha   90.00
_cell.angle_beta   90.00
_cell.angle_gamma   90.00
#
_symmetry.space_group_name_H-M   'P 1'
#
loop_
_entity.id
_entity.type
_entity.pdbx_description
1 polymer ?
#
loop_
_entity_poly.entity_id
_entity_poly.type
_entity_poly.pdbx_seq_one_letter_code
_entity_poly.pdbx_strand_id
1 'polypeptide(L)'
;MNYWLAKQEPSGPRGYNVLQLQKDKKTMWDGVHNNLALKHIRNMKKGDLIFFYHTGDERQVVGIMSVISNPYPNPEEENKRFVVVDVKFKKLLKTPVTLDTIKKQKKFKDWELLRISRLSVMPVPKIIWDYIIKMSQK
;
A
#
# COMPACT_ATOMS: atom_id res chain seq x y z
N MET A 1 -4.47 3.87 15.59
CA MET A 1 -4.38 3.88 14.12
C MET A 1 -3.06 3.28 13.69
N ASN A 2 -3.10 2.39 12.71
CA ASN A 2 -1.90 1.80 12.14
C ASN A 2 -1.68 2.30 10.71
N TYR A 3 -0.44 2.19 10.26
CA TYR A 3 -0.03 2.63 8.93
C TYR A 3 0.48 1.44 8.13
N TRP A 4 0.18 1.43 6.85
CA TRP A 4 0.49 0.34 5.94
C TRP A 4 1.01 0.88 4.61
N LEU A 5 1.63 0.01 3.83
CA LEU A 5 1.98 0.28 2.43
C LEU A 5 1.48 -0.90 1.61
N ALA A 6 0.81 -0.60 0.50
CA ALA A 6 0.32 -1.61 -0.42
C ALA A 6 0.83 -1.29 -1.82
N LYS A 7 1.38 -2.31 -2.48
CA LYS A 7 1.97 -2.18 -3.80
C LYS A 7 0.98 -2.59 -4.88
N GLN A 8 1.04 -1.88 -6.00
CA GLN A 8 0.23 -2.20 -7.17
C GLN A 8 1.01 -1.87 -8.45
N GLU A 9 0.91 -2.73 -9.43
CA GLU A 9 1.38 -2.44 -10.79
C GLU A 9 0.50 -1.30 -11.36
N PRO A 10 1.09 -0.18 -11.80
CA PRO A 10 0.27 0.96 -12.23
C PRO A 10 -0.33 0.82 -13.64
N SER A 11 0.23 -0.06 -14.46
CA SER A 11 -0.19 -0.21 -15.86
C SER A 11 -0.23 -1.67 -16.27
N GLY A 12 -0.69 -1.93 -17.50
CA GLY A 12 -0.81 -3.28 -18.02
C GLY A 12 -2.18 -3.88 -17.74
N PRO A 13 -2.41 -5.14 -18.17
CA PRO A 13 -3.74 -5.77 -18.09
C PRO A 13 -4.31 -5.89 -16.70
N ARG A 14 -3.43 -6.02 -15.69
CA ARG A 14 -3.84 -6.12 -14.27
C ARG A 14 -3.46 -4.88 -13.48
N GLY A 15 -3.09 -3.81 -14.19
CA GLY A 15 -2.65 -2.59 -13.53
C GLY A 15 -3.79 -1.81 -12.89
N TYR A 16 -3.45 -1.11 -11.82
CA TYR A 16 -4.38 -0.21 -11.15
C TYR A 16 -3.57 0.91 -10.52
N ASN A 17 -3.72 2.13 -11.01
CA ASN A 17 -2.90 3.23 -10.53
C ASN A 17 -3.70 4.17 -9.61
N VAL A 18 -2.96 5.04 -8.93
CA VAL A 18 -3.56 5.95 -7.94
C VAL A 18 -4.54 6.94 -8.57
N LEU A 19 -4.33 7.33 -9.83
CA LEU A 19 -5.26 8.23 -10.51
C LEU A 19 -6.58 7.53 -10.81
N GLN A 20 -6.53 6.22 -11.09
CA GLN A 20 -7.76 5.44 -11.26
C GLN A 20 -8.51 5.33 -9.93
N LEU A 21 -7.78 5.13 -8.83
CA LEU A 21 -8.42 5.12 -7.51
C LEU A 21 -9.04 6.47 -7.19
N GLN A 22 -8.36 7.57 -7.53
CA GLN A 22 -8.91 8.92 -7.33
C GLN A 22 -10.23 9.08 -8.07
N LYS A 23 -10.29 8.58 -9.31
CA LYS A 23 -11.48 8.63 -10.15
C LYS A 23 -12.59 7.75 -9.60
N ASP A 24 -12.25 6.51 -9.21
CA ASP A 24 -13.20 5.53 -8.68
C ASP A 24 -13.67 5.90 -7.26
N LYS A 25 -12.87 6.67 -6.54
CA LYS A 25 -13.05 7.08 -5.16
C LYS A 25 -12.80 5.96 -4.16
N LYS A 26 -13.22 4.75 -4.42
CA LYS A 26 -13.01 3.59 -3.55
C LYS A 26 -12.93 2.31 -4.37
N THR A 27 -12.31 1.29 -3.80
CA THR A 27 -12.18 -0.01 -4.46
C THR A 27 -11.97 -1.10 -3.41
N MET A 28 -12.18 -2.34 -3.82
CA MET A 28 -11.80 -3.52 -3.04
C MET A 28 -10.34 -3.84 -3.37
N TRP A 29 -9.49 -3.91 -2.33
CA TRP A 29 -8.06 -4.23 -2.52
C TRP A 29 -7.90 -5.74 -2.56
N ASP A 30 -7.81 -6.29 -3.76
CA ASP A 30 -7.77 -7.73 -4.02
C ASP A 30 -6.47 -8.15 -4.69
N GLY A 31 -6.40 -9.40 -5.11
CA GLY A 31 -5.26 -9.93 -5.85
C GLY A 31 -4.06 -10.28 -5.00
N VAL A 32 -4.16 -10.21 -3.68
CA VAL A 32 -3.07 -10.53 -2.77
C VAL A 32 -3.15 -12.02 -2.41
N HIS A 33 -2.09 -12.77 -2.72
CA HIS A 33 -2.06 -14.21 -2.46
C HIS A 33 -0.90 -14.64 -1.55
N ASN A 34 0.10 -13.79 -1.34
CA ASN A 34 1.21 -14.08 -0.44
C ASN A 34 0.71 -14.16 1.01
N ASN A 35 1.10 -15.22 1.72
CA ASN A 35 0.58 -15.45 3.08
C ASN A 35 0.91 -14.34 4.08
N LEU A 36 2.12 -13.78 4.01
CA LEU A 36 2.50 -12.71 4.92
C LEU A 36 1.71 -11.43 4.61
N ALA A 37 1.54 -11.11 3.33
CA ALA A 37 0.74 -9.96 2.93
C ALA A 37 -0.72 -10.12 3.36
N LEU A 38 -1.28 -11.31 3.23
CA LEU A 38 -2.64 -11.61 3.69
C LEU A 38 -2.76 -11.44 5.21
N LYS A 39 -1.75 -11.87 5.97
CA LYS A 39 -1.72 -11.65 7.41
C LYS A 39 -1.79 -10.16 7.73
N HIS A 40 -1.06 -9.34 6.99
CA HIS A 40 -1.09 -7.89 7.19
C HIS A 40 -2.47 -7.32 6.89
N ILE A 41 -3.12 -7.75 5.80
CA ILE A 41 -4.48 -7.30 5.50
C ILE A 41 -5.44 -7.67 6.64
N ARG A 42 -5.33 -8.89 7.20
CA ARG A 42 -6.19 -9.32 8.32
C ARG A 42 -6.05 -8.44 9.55
N ASN A 43 -4.92 -7.77 9.70
CA ASN A 43 -4.64 -6.88 10.84
C ASN A 43 -5.04 -5.43 10.60
N MET A 44 -5.50 -5.09 9.41
CA MET A 44 -5.97 -3.74 9.11
C MET A 44 -7.31 -3.47 9.78
N LYS A 45 -7.53 -2.21 10.14
CA LYS A 45 -8.78 -1.76 10.78
C LYS A 45 -9.29 -0.50 10.10
N LYS A 46 -10.60 -0.32 10.14
CA LYS A 46 -11.22 0.92 9.62
C LYS A 46 -10.51 2.14 10.19
N GLY A 47 -10.19 3.09 9.32
CA GLY A 47 -9.49 4.30 9.70
C GLY A 47 -7.98 4.23 9.54
N ASP A 48 -7.41 3.04 9.37
CA ASP A 48 -5.99 2.91 9.10
C ASP A 48 -5.66 3.58 7.77
N LEU A 49 -4.43 4.07 7.63
CA LEU A 49 -3.95 4.72 6.42
C LEU A 49 -2.95 3.83 5.70
N ILE A 50 -3.01 3.87 4.38
CA ILE A 50 -2.17 3.04 3.52
C ILE A 50 -1.49 3.93 2.49
N PHE A 51 -0.14 3.82 2.40
CA PHE A 51 0.57 4.38 1.26
C PHE A 51 0.30 3.54 0.02
N PHE A 52 -0.12 4.19 -1.06
CA PHE A 52 -0.27 3.56 -2.37
C PHE A 52 1.09 3.62 -3.08
N TYR A 53 1.65 2.47 -3.40
CA TYR A 53 2.98 2.35 -4.01
C TYR A 53 2.85 1.77 -5.41
N HIS A 54 3.43 2.45 -6.40
CA HIS A 54 3.51 1.93 -7.76
C HIS A 54 4.77 1.09 -7.93
N THR A 55 4.60 -0.15 -8.45
CA THR A 55 5.72 -1.04 -8.77
C THR A 55 6.20 -0.81 -10.21
N GLY A 56 6.93 -1.77 -10.77
CA GLY A 56 7.43 -1.67 -12.14
C GLY A 56 8.57 -0.68 -12.26
N ASP A 57 8.50 0.16 -13.25
CA ASP A 57 9.56 1.15 -13.52
C ASP A 57 9.50 2.34 -12.57
N GLU A 58 8.34 2.61 -11.97
CA GLU A 58 8.18 3.77 -11.09
C GLU A 58 8.82 3.58 -9.73
N ARG A 59 8.49 2.51 -9.05
CA ARG A 59 8.99 2.17 -7.70
C ARG A 59 8.97 3.37 -6.76
N GLN A 60 7.76 3.83 -6.42
CA GLN A 60 7.58 5.03 -5.62
C GLN A 60 6.21 5.07 -4.93
N VAL A 61 6.18 5.76 -3.79
CA VAL A 61 4.93 6.04 -3.07
C VAL A 61 4.27 7.24 -3.75
N VAL A 62 3.01 7.10 -4.14
CA VAL A 62 2.33 8.10 -4.96
C VAL A 62 1.10 8.73 -4.30
N GLY A 63 0.53 8.08 -3.30
CA GLY A 63 -0.68 8.60 -2.67
C GLY A 63 -1.00 7.91 -1.36
N ILE A 64 -2.12 8.32 -0.77
CA ILE A 64 -2.63 7.77 0.48
C ILE A 64 -4.08 7.37 0.27
N MET A 65 -4.42 6.20 0.79
CA MET A 65 -5.80 5.72 0.86
C MET A 65 -6.11 5.29 2.28
N SER A 66 -7.37 5.18 2.63
CA SER A 66 -7.78 4.76 3.97
C SER A 66 -8.60 3.49 3.92
N VAL A 67 -8.47 2.68 4.97
CA VAL A 67 -9.24 1.45 5.14
C VAL A 67 -10.66 1.84 5.57
N ILE A 68 -11.68 1.36 4.84
CA ILE A 68 -13.08 1.69 5.12
C ILE A 68 -13.93 0.49 5.45
N SER A 69 -13.33 -0.71 5.56
CA SER A 69 -14.04 -1.92 5.97
C SER A 69 -13.17 -2.75 6.90
N ASN A 70 -13.78 -3.68 7.60
CA ASN A 70 -13.03 -4.78 8.21
C ASN A 70 -12.58 -5.73 7.11
N PRO A 71 -11.47 -6.48 7.30
CA PRO A 71 -11.07 -7.51 6.34
C PRO A 71 -12.17 -8.57 6.19
N TYR A 72 -12.34 -9.08 4.98
CA TYR A 72 -13.33 -10.11 4.71
C TYR A 72 -12.83 -11.02 3.60
N PRO A 73 -13.35 -12.26 3.50
CA PRO A 73 -12.95 -13.16 2.42
C PRO A 73 -13.33 -12.59 1.06
N ASN A 74 -12.45 -12.71 0.08
CA ASN A 74 -12.74 -12.24 -1.27
C ASN A 74 -13.91 -13.03 -1.84
N PRO A 75 -15.04 -12.40 -2.18
CA PRO A 75 -16.22 -13.12 -2.67
C PRO A 75 -16.00 -13.74 -4.04
N GLU A 76 -14.97 -13.32 -4.78
CA GLU A 76 -14.66 -13.84 -6.10
C GLU A 76 -13.72 -15.05 -6.07
N GLU A 77 -13.23 -15.45 -4.88
CA GLU A 77 -12.35 -16.60 -4.72
C GLU A 77 -12.97 -17.64 -3.80
N GLU A 78 -12.79 -18.93 -4.17
CA GLU A 78 -13.33 -20.02 -3.38
C GLU A 78 -12.61 -20.19 -2.06
N ASN A 79 -11.29 -20.02 -2.05
CA ASN A 79 -10.50 -20.18 -0.83
C ASN A 79 -10.65 -18.95 0.07
N LYS A 80 -11.26 -19.17 1.23
CA LYS A 80 -11.58 -18.09 2.17
C LYS A 80 -10.37 -17.46 2.84
N ARG A 81 -9.18 -18.02 2.67
CA ARG A 81 -7.97 -17.40 3.21
C ARG A 81 -7.56 -16.14 2.43
N PHE A 82 -8.02 -16.00 1.18
CA PHE A 82 -7.75 -14.82 0.37
C PHE A 82 -8.68 -13.69 0.80
N VAL A 83 -8.15 -12.83 1.69
CA VAL A 83 -8.92 -11.74 2.28
C VAL A 83 -8.64 -10.43 1.55
N VAL A 84 -9.59 -9.53 1.67
CA VAL A 84 -9.54 -8.20 1.07
C VAL A 84 -10.01 -7.17 2.11
N VAL A 85 -9.72 -5.91 1.83
CA VAL A 85 -10.32 -4.77 2.52
C VAL A 85 -10.81 -3.78 1.47
N ASP A 86 -11.82 -3.01 1.83
CA ASP A 86 -12.24 -1.89 1.02
C ASP A 86 -11.43 -0.67 1.43
N VAL A 87 -11.00 0.09 0.45
CA VAL A 87 -10.21 1.29 0.65
C VAL A 87 -10.80 2.45 -0.12
N LYS A 88 -10.55 3.68 0.34
CA LYS A 88 -10.94 4.86 -0.40
C LYS A 88 -9.74 5.78 -0.62
N PHE A 89 -9.77 6.49 -1.74
CA PHE A 89 -8.76 7.50 -2.04
C PHE A 89 -8.79 8.59 -0.97
N LYS A 90 -7.61 9.02 -0.53
CA LYS A 90 -7.50 10.13 0.40
C LYS A 90 -6.79 11.32 -0.22
N LYS A 91 -5.57 11.12 -0.73
CA LYS A 91 -4.89 12.21 -1.44
C LYS A 91 -3.70 11.69 -2.25
N LEU A 92 -3.31 12.48 -3.26
CA LEU A 92 -2.05 12.30 -3.95
C LEU A 92 -0.93 12.93 -3.12
N LEU A 93 0.26 12.35 -3.17
CA LEU A 93 1.44 13.02 -2.64
C LEU A 93 1.83 14.15 -3.59
N LYS A 94 2.19 15.30 -3.04
CA LYS A 94 2.66 16.44 -3.83
C LYS A 94 3.85 16.03 -4.70
N THR A 95 4.80 15.33 -4.10
CA THR A 95 5.96 14.77 -4.78
C THR A 95 6.02 13.29 -4.45
N PRO A 96 5.96 12.38 -5.43
CA PRO A 96 6.15 10.96 -5.14
C PRO A 96 7.50 10.72 -4.46
N VAL A 97 7.53 9.75 -3.55
CA VAL A 97 8.74 9.40 -2.82
C VAL A 97 9.26 8.08 -3.36
N THR A 98 10.42 8.12 -4.00
CA THR A 98 10.97 6.96 -4.68
C THR A 98 11.62 5.97 -3.72
N LEU A 99 11.67 4.71 -4.13
CA LEU A 99 12.39 3.68 -3.40
C LEU A 99 13.85 4.08 -3.20
N ASP A 100 14.49 4.67 -4.21
CA ASP A 100 15.87 5.09 -4.11
C ASP A 100 16.07 6.13 -3.00
N THR A 101 15.16 7.09 -2.88
CA THR A 101 15.20 8.06 -1.78
C THR A 101 15.10 7.39 -0.42
N ILE A 102 14.18 6.43 -0.30
CA ILE A 102 13.98 5.70 0.96
C ILE A 102 15.23 4.88 1.31
N LYS A 103 15.84 4.22 0.32
CA LYS A 103 17.05 3.41 0.52
C LYS A 103 18.23 4.20 1.07
N LYS A 104 18.29 5.49 0.80
CA LYS A 104 19.38 6.35 1.28
C LYS A 104 19.35 6.52 2.80
N GLN A 105 18.23 6.23 3.44
CA GLN A 105 18.12 6.26 4.90
C GLN A 105 18.53 4.91 5.47
N LYS A 106 19.81 4.79 5.85
CA LYS A 106 20.36 3.52 6.34
C LYS A 106 19.61 2.98 7.56
N LYS A 107 19.04 3.86 8.38
CA LYS A 107 18.27 3.44 9.56
C LYS A 107 16.97 2.70 9.21
N PHE A 108 16.52 2.76 7.96
CA PHE A 108 15.31 2.07 7.50
C PHE A 108 15.60 0.73 6.83
N LYS A 109 16.84 0.29 6.82
CA LYS A 109 17.25 -0.92 6.08
C LYS A 109 16.50 -2.19 6.50
N ASP A 110 16.01 -2.26 7.72
CA ASP A 110 15.28 -3.43 8.22
C ASP A 110 13.78 -3.38 7.94
N TRP A 111 13.29 -2.28 7.37
CA TRP A 111 11.89 -2.17 7.00
C TRP A 111 11.59 -3.13 5.83
N GLU A 112 10.43 -3.77 5.89
CA GLU A 112 10.05 -4.82 4.93
C GLU A 112 10.15 -4.37 3.48
N LEU A 113 9.85 -3.10 3.17
CA LEU A 113 9.97 -2.59 1.80
C LEU A 113 11.37 -2.80 1.24
N LEU A 114 12.41 -2.63 2.07
CA LEU A 114 13.80 -2.74 1.65
C LEU A 114 14.34 -4.16 1.81
N ARG A 115 13.77 -4.92 2.74
CA ARG A 115 14.25 -6.25 3.12
C ARG A 115 13.55 -7.37 2.36
N ILE A 116 12.26 -7.22 2.08
CA ILE A 116 11.44 -8.26 1.44
C ILE A 116 10.83 -7.68 0.17
N SER A 117 11.61 -7.67 -0.91
CA SER A 117 11.23 -6.98 -2.14
C SER A 117 9.94 -7.48 -2.79
N ARG A 118 9.55 -8.74 -2.55
CA ARG A 118 8.35 -9.32 -3.15
C ARG A 118 7.10 -9.17 -2.29
N LEU A 119 7.23 -8.64 -1.09
CA LEU A 119 6.08 -8.44 -0.21
C LEU A 119 5.26 -7.25 -0.73
N SER A 120 3.97 -7.45 -0.92
CA SER A 120 3.10 -6.44 -1.53
C SER A 120 2.27 -5.63 -0.55
N VAL A 121 2.18 -6.07 0.71
CA VAL A 121 1.49 -5.34 1.77
C VAL A 121 2.32 -5.48 3.04
N MET A 122 2.58 -4.37 3.71
CA MET A 122 3.43 -4.35 4.89
C MET A 122 3.06 -3.23 5.85
N PRO A 123 3.38 -3.39 7.13
CA PRO A 123 3.21 -2.28 8.06
C PRO A 123 4.26 -1.20 7.81
N VAL A 124 3.91 0.03 8.18
CA VAL A 124 4.82 1.17 8.12
C VAL A 124 4.96 1.72 9.53
N PRO A 125 6.15 1.62 10.14
CA PRO A 125 6.37 2.27 11.43
C PRO A 125 6.12 3.77 11.31
N LYS A 126 5.59 4.38 12.38
CA LYS A 126 5.23 5.80 12.34
C LYS A 126 6.40 6.69 11.97
N ILE A 127 7.61 6.37 12.42
CA ILE A 127 8.80 7.17 12.09
C ILE A 127 9.06 7.18 10.58
N ILE A 128 8.83 6.05 9.92
CA ILE A 128 9.00 5.94 8.46
C ILE A 128 7.85 6.66 7.76
N TRP A 129 6.63 6.50 8.27
CA TRP A 129 5.47 7.20 7.73
C TRP A 129 5.71 8.71 7.72
N ASP A 130 6.14 9.25 8.86
CA ASP A 130 6.39 10.70 8.99
C ASP A 130 7.51 11.16 8.06
N TYR A 131 8.57 10.34 7.89
CA TYR A 131 9.66 10.64 6.97
C TYR A 131 9.16 10.77 5.53
N ILE A 132 8.36 9.79 5.10
CA ILE A 132 7.83 9.78 3.72
C ILE A 132 6.91 10.98 3.50
N ILE A 133 6.03 11.28 4.46
CA ILE A 133 5.16 12.46 4.37
C ILE A 133 6.00 13.73 4.22
N LYS A 134 7.03 13.88 5.03
CA LYS A 134 7.93 15.05 4.96
C LYS A 134 8.60 15.16 3.59
N MET A 135 9.12 14.05 3.09
CA MET A 135 9.77 14.03 1.77
C MET A 135 8.79 14.34 0.65
N SER A 136 7.54 13.92 0.79
CA SER A 136 6.49 14.16 -0.21
C SER A 136 6.08 15.62 -0.33
N GLN A 137 6.44 16.45 0.63
CA GLN A 137 6.09 17.87 0.65
C GLN A 137 7.15 18.75 0.00
N LYS A 138 8.25 18.18 -0.39
CA LYS A 138 9.33 18.91 -1.07
C LYS A 138 9.10 18.99 -2.60
#